data_aacbede91593490f601540d9224476b6
#
_entry.id   aacbede91593490f601540d9224476b6
#
_cell.length_a   1.000
_cell.length_b   1.000
_cell.length_c   1.000
_cell.angle_alpha   90.00
_cell.angle_beta   90.00
_cell.angle_gamma   90.00
#
_symmetry.space_group_name_H-M   'P 1'
#
loop_
_entity.id
_entity.type
_entity.pdbx_description
1 polymer ?
#
loop_
_entity_poly.entity_id
_entity_poly.type
_entity_poly.pdbx_seq_one_letter_code
_entity_poly.pdbx_strand_id
1 'polypeptide(L)'
;MEQMLLTSDFTDTKRLGELVAQIKARLQANLSSSGHLVAAMRSMSSFSRYALYQDELKGIAFYRSICHIEKELSESPKSVSDKLAAIAKKLFARNRMLISFTGNNEAYGNAKPSLEKVIAGFDKMSAIGNQAEVHF
;
A
#
# COMPACT_ATOMS: atom_id res chain seq x y z
N MET A 1 10.08 11.02 -5.54
CA MET A 1 9.83 10.02 -4.47
C MET A 1 9.36 10.68 -3.18
N GLU A 2 10.05 11.71 -2.66
CA GLU A 2 9.65 12.48 -1.46
C GLU A 2 8.20 12.97 -1.54
N GLN A 3 7.80 13.64 -2.63
CA GLN A 3 6.44 14.13 -2.84
C GLN A 3 5.38 13.01 -2.79
N MET A 4 5.65 11.85 -3.40
CA MET A 4 4.70 10.73 -3.39
C MET A 4 4.46 10.15 -1.99
N LEU A 5 5.50 10.14 -1.14
CA LEU A 5 5.43 9.54 0.19
C LEU A 5 4.88 10.51 1.24
N LEU A 6 5.21 11.81 1.12
CA LEU A 6 4.91 12.81 2.16
C LEU A 6 3.69 13.69 1.84
N THR A 7 3.29 13.81 0.57
CA THR A 7 2.22 14.72 0.14
C THR A 7 1.10 14.04 -0.63
N SER A 8 0.96 12.70 -0.48
CA SER A 8 -0.17 12.00 -1.08
C SER A 8 -1.49 12.50 -0.50
N ASP A 9 -2.36 13.01 -1.37
CA ASP A 9 -3.67 13.51 -1.01
C ASP A 9 -4.73 12.44 -1.32
N PHE A 10 -5.44 12.01 -0.28
CA PHE A 10 -6.53 11.03 -0.38
C PHE A 10 -7.92 11.70 -0.38
N THR A 11 -8.00 13.03 -0.41
CA THR A 11 -9.27 13.76 -0.37
C THR A 11 -9.98 13.78 -1.73
N ASP A 12 -9.26 13.57 -2.82
CA ASP A 12 -9.84 13.45 -4.16
C ASP A 12 -10.51 12.06 -4.34
N THR A 13 -11.72 11.96 -3.81
CA THR A 13 -12.53 10.73 -3.85
C THR A 13 -12.93 10.32 -5.26
N LYS A 14 -13.04 11.27 -6.21
CA LYS A 14 -13.31 10.97 -7.62
C LYS A 14 -12.12 10.23 -8.22
N ARG A 15 -10.92 10.74 -8.01
CA ARG A 15 -9.69 10.10 -8.47
C ARG A 15 -9.48 8.73 -7.83
N LEU A 16 -9.80 8.59 -6.53
CA LEU A 16 -9.77 7.28 -5.87
C LEU A 16 -10.73 6.29 -6.54
N GLY A 17 -11.94 6.72 -6.89
CA GLY A 17 -12.91 5.87 -7.61
C GLY A 17 -12.38 5.41 -8.96
N GLU A 18 -11.77 6.29 -9.74
CA GLU A 18 -11.15 5.94 -11.03
C GLU A 18 -10.02 4.91 -10.85
N LEU A 19 -9.17 5.07 -9.85
CA LEU A 19 -8.07 4.15 -9.56
C LEU A 19 -8.59 2.78 -9.12
N VAL A 20 -9.59 2.74 -8.24
CA VAL A 20 -10.22 1.48 -7.79
C VAL A 20 -10.87 0.76 -8.98
N ALA A 21 -11.59 1.46 -9.86
CA ALA A 21 -12.18 0.90 -11.06
C ALA A 21 -11.11 0.33 -12.02
N GLN A 22 -9.98 1.03 -12.20
CA GLN A 22 -8.87 0.54 -13.02
C GLN A 22 -8.25 -0.74 -12.43
N ILE A 23 -8.02 -0.78 -11.10
CA ILE A 23 -7.50 -1.97 -10.42
C ILE A 23 -8.47 -3.13 -10.60
N LYS A 24 -9.77 -2.91 -10.39
CA LYS A 24 -10.83 -3.92 -10.58
C LYS A 24 -10.83 -4.48 -11.99
N ALA A 25 -10.83 -3.62 -13.02
CA ALA A 25 -10.82 -4.04 -14.42
C ALA A 25 -9.57 -4.89 -14.75
N ARG A 26 -8.38 -4.50 -14.26
CA ARG A 26 -7.16 -5.29 -14.43
C ARG A 26 -7.25 -6.65 -13.76
N LEU A 27 -7.80 -6.72 -12.55
CA LEU A 27 -7.99 -7.99 -11.85
C LEU A 27 -8.99 -8.89 -12.57
N GLN A 28 -10.09 -8.34 -13.11
CA GLN A 28 -11.05 -9.10 -13.92
C GLN A 28 -10.40 -9.68 -15.18
N ALA A 29 -9.58 -8.89 -15.87
CA ALA A 29 -8.84 -9.39 -17.03
C ALA A 29 -7.90 -10.54 -16.66
N ASN A 30 -7.18 -10.43 -15.55
CA ASN A 30 -6.30 -11.50 -15.03
C ASN A 30 -7.11 -12.76 -14.66
N LEU A 31 -8.26 -12.60 -14.00
CA LEU A 31 -9.14 -13.73 -13.65
C LEU A 31 -9.66 -14.45 -14.89
N SER A 32 -9.96 -13.71 -15.96
CA SER A 32 -10.42 -14.29 -17.23
C SER A 32 -9.29 -15.00 -17.99
N SER A 33 -8.09 -14.41 -18.01
CA SER A 33 -6.95 -14.97 -18.78
C SER A 33 -6.25 -16.11 -18.06
N SER A 34 -6.24 -16.14 -16.74
CA SER A 34 -5.48 -17.08 -15.91
C SER A 34 -6.34 -17.76 -14.83
N GLY A 35 -7.65 -17.94 -15.12
CA GLY A 35 -8.62 -18.46 -14.15
C GLY A 35 -8.24 -19.81 -13.54
N HIS A 36 -7.60 -20.71 -14.31
CA HIS A 36 -7.12 -22.00 -13.81
C HIS A 36 -6.03 -21.85 -12.73
N LEU A 37 -5.10 -20.89 -12.88
CA LEU A 37 -4.07 -20.63 -11.87
C LEU A 37 -4.67 -20.01 -10.61
N VAL A 38 -5.63 -19.10 -10.78
CA VAL A 38 -6.33 -18.48 -9.66
C VAL A 38 -7.17 -19.49 -8.89
N ALA A 39 -7.85 -20.41 -9.60
CA ALA A 39 -8.60 -21.49 -8.96
C ALA A 39 -7.67 -22.46 -8.20
N ALA A 40 -6.54 -22.83 -8.77
CA ALA A 40 -5.53 -23.66 -8.10
C ALA A 40 -5.01 -22.96 -6.82
N MET A 41 -4.64 -21.68 -6.89
CA MET A 41 -4.21 -20.90 -5.74
C MET A 41 -5.27 -20.85 -4.64
N ARG A 42 -6.53 -20.62 -5.02
CA ARG A 42 -7.66 -20.60 -4.09
C ARG A 42 -7.87 -21.95 -3.42
N SER A 43 -7.75 -23.05 -4.16
CA SER A 43 -7.80 -24.41 -3.60
C SER A 43 -6.67 -24.66 -2.61
N MET A 44 -5.43 -24.28 -2.95
CA MET A 44 -4.26 -24.41 -2.10
C MET A 44 -4.35 -23.55 -0.82
N SER A 45 -5.09 -22.47 -0.83
CA SER A 45 -5.23 -21.60 0.34
C SER A 45 -5.89 -22.28 1.55
N SER A 46 -6.59 -23.40 1.34
CA SER A 46 -7.24 -24.16 2.39
C SER A 46 -6.24 -24.95 3.27
N PHE A 47 -5.02 -25.21 2.79
CA PHE A 47 -4.02 -26.02 3.50
C PHE A 47 -2.62 -25.42 3.50
N SER A 48 -2.41 -24.27 2.85
CA SER A 48 -1.13 -23.57 2.82
C SER A 48 -1.29 -22.12 3.23
N ARG A 49 -0.62 -21.72 4.32
CA ARG A 49 -0.59 -20.30 4.77
C ARG A 49 0.02 -19.38 3.71
N TYR A 50 1.00 -19.87 2.97
CA TYR A 50 1.60 -19.10 1.86
C TYR A 50 0.59 -18.85 0.74
N ALA A 51 -0.16 -19.88 0.33
CA ALA A 51 -1.17 -19.75 -0.70
C ALA A 51 -2.33 -18.86 -0.25
N LEU A 52 -2.74 -18.94 1.02
CA LEU A 52 -3.72 -18.02 1.60
C LEU A 52 -3.26 -16.56 1.50
N TYR A 53 -2.02 -16.29 1.89
CA TYR A 53 -1.43 -14.96 1.80
C TYR A 53 -1.35 -14.45 0.35
N GLN A 54 -1.00 -15.33 -0.60
CA GLN A 54 -0.98 -14.99 -2.03
C GLN A 54 -2.39 -14.70 -2.58
N ASP A 55 -3.41 -15.45 -2.14
CA ASP A 55 -4.81 -15.22 -2.55
C ASP A 55 -5.33 -13.86 -2.03
N GLU A 56 -4.97 -13.49 -0.80
CA GLU A 56 -5.30 -12.18 -0.22
C GLU A 56 -4.57 -11.00 -0.89
N LEU A 57 -3.38 -11.22 -1.45
CA LEU A 57 -2.60 -10.16 -2.09
C LEU A 57 -2.90 -9.98 -3.58
N LYS A 58 -3.28 -11.02 -4.29
CA LYS A 58 -3.43 -10.99 -5.76
C LYS A 58 -4.45 -11.97 -6.35
N GLY A 59 -5.13 -12.75 -5.50
CA GLY A 59 -6.12 -13.74 -5.92
C GLY A 59 -7.57 -13.25 -5.86
N ILE A 60 -8.49 -14.20 -5.71
CA ILE A 60 -9.93 -13.93 -5.63
C ILE A 60 -10.28 -13.14 -4.37
N ALA A 61 -9.61 -13.39 -3.25
CA ALA A 61 -9.84 -12.66 -2.01
C ALA A 61 -9.49 -11.17 -2.21
N PHE A 62 -8.37 -10.87 -2.86
CA PHE A 62 -8.00 -9.50 -3.21
C PHE A 62 -9.04 -8.83 -4.13
N TYR A 63 -9.50 -9.51 -5.18
CA TYR A 63 -10.54 -8.99 -6.06
C TYR A 63 -11.82 -8.65 -5.30
N ARG A 64 -12.27 -9.51 -4.39
CA ARG A 64 -13.44 -9.26 -3.53
C ARG A 64 -13.26 -8.06 -2.63
N SER A 65 -12.06 -7.88 -2.07
CA SER A 65 -11.71 -6.71 -1.26
C SER A 65 -11.80 -5.42 -2.08
N ILE A 66 -11.32 -5.42 -3.33
CA ILE A 66 -11.43 -4.27 -4.23
C ILE A 66 -12.90 -3.95 -4.57
N CYS A 67 -13.73 -4.98 -4.83
CA CYS A 67 -15.17 -4.77 -5.03
C CYS A 67 -15.86 -4.19 -3.79
N HIS A 68 -15.45 -4.61 -2.59
CA HIS A 68 -15.96 -4.05 -1.34
C HIS A 68 -15.56 -2.58 -1.16
N ILE A 69 -14.29 -2.25 -1.43
CA ILE A 69 -13.80 -0.86 -1.38
C ILE A 69 -14.53 0.02 -2.39
N GLU A 70 -14.78 -0.46 -3.61
CA GLU A 70 -15.55 0.27 -4.63
C GLU A 70 -16.95 0.61 -4.12
N LYS A 71 -17.64 -0.37 -3.52
CA LYS A 71 -18.97 -0.17 -2.92
C LYS A 71 -18.90 0.83 -1.76
N GLU A 72 -17.97 0.65 -0.82
CA GLU A 72 -17.79 1.57 0.32
C GLU A 72 -17.47 2.98 -0.16
N LEU A 73 -16.68 3.13 -1.23
CA LEU A 73 -16.33 4.42 -1.79
C LEU A 73 -17.55 5.12 -2.42
N SER A 74 -18.50 4.38 -2.97
CA SER A 74 -19.75 4.95 -3.49
C SER A 74 -20.74 5.35 -2.40
N GLU A 75 -20.77 4.61 -1.27
CA GLU A 75 -21.68 4.86 -0.15
C GLU A 75 -21.12 5.91 0.82
N SER A 76 -19.81 5.87 1.09
CA SER A 76 -19.14 6.70 2.12
C SER A 76 -17.71 7.07 1.69
N PRO A 77 -17.54 7.94 0.68
CA PRO A 77 -16.22 8.26 0.11
C PRO A 77 -15.23 8.79 1.16
N LYS A 78 -15.71 9.59 2.11
CA LYS A 78 -14.89 10.15 3.18
C LYS A 78 -14.33 9.08 4.11
N SER A 79 -15.11 8.05 4.44
CA SER A 79 -14.66 6.93 5.29
C SER A 79 -13.46 6.21 4.67
N VAL A 80 -13.51 5.94 3.37
CA VAL A 80 -12.40 5.30 2.63
C VAL A 80 -11.17 6.20 2.60
N SER A 81 -11.35 7.50 2.30
CA SER A 81 -10.29 8.50 2.33
C SER A 81 -9.58 8.56 3.69
N ASP A 82 -10.34 8.63 4.78
CA ASP A 82 -9.81 8.71 6.15
C ASP A 82 -9.05 7.40 6.52
N LYS A 83 -9.56 6.23 6.13
CA LYS A 83 -8.89 4.94 6.32
C LYS A 83 -7.55 4.88 5.57
N LEU A 84 -7.52 5.31 4.30
CA LEU A 84 -6.30 5.33 3.50
C LEU A 84 -5.26 6.30 4.08
N ALA A 85 -5.68 7.48 4.51
CA ALA A 85 -4.82 8.45 5.18
C ALA A 85 -4.24 7.90 6.50
N ALA A 86 -5.05 7.19 7.29
CA ALA A 86 -4.61 6.56 8.53
C ALA A 86 -3.59 5.43 8.26
N ILE A 87 -3.80 4.62 7.23
CA ILE A 87 -2.87 3.57 6.80
C ILE A 87 -1.56 4.20 6.32
N ALA A 88 -1.61 5.24 5.48
CA ALA A 88 -0.42 5.93 4.99
C ALA A 88 0.43 6.49 6.14
N LYS A 89 -0.19 7.12 7.14
CA LYS A 89 0.50 7.60 8.35
C LYS A 89 1.21 6.49 9.11
N LYS A 90 0.60 5.30 9.20
CA LYS A 90 1.21 4.14 9.87
C LYS A 90 2.35 3.53 9.05
N LEU A 91 2.21 3.46 7.74
CA LEU A 91 3.21 2.85 6.85
C LEU A 91 4.43 3.75 6.68
N PHE A 92 4.22 5.04 6.47
CA PHE A 92 5.27 6.02 6.19
C PHE A 92 5.79 6.71 7.47
N ALA A 93 5.86 5.98 8.56
CA ALA A 93 6.46 6.45 9.80
C ALA A 93 7.98 6.22 9.79
N ARG A 94 8.76 7.16 10.37
CA ARG A 94 10.23 7.08 10.43
C ARG A 94 10.74 5.78 11.03
N ASN A 95 10.12 5.30 12.10
CA ASN A 95 10.50 4.06 12.79
C ASN A 95 10.29 2.78 11.98
N ARG A 96 9.65 2.88 10.81
CA ARG A 96 9.44 1.77 9.86
C ARG A 96 10.25 1.91 8.58
N MET A 97 11.12 2.93 8.50
CA MET A 97 11.90 3.21 7.31
C MET A 97 13.28 2.56 7.42
N LEU A 98 13.64 1.80 6.41
CA LEU A 98 14.99 1.29 6.19
C LEU A 98 15.55 1.92 4.92
N ILE A 99 16.69 2.59 5.03
CA ILE A 99 17.41 3.14 3.89
C ILE A 99 18.68 2.31 3.70
N SER A 100 18.82 1.69 2.52
CA SER A 100 20.04 0.99 2.11
C SER A 100 20.72 1.79 1.00
N PHE A 101 22.00 2.05 1.16
CA PHE A 101 22.84 2.72 0.18
C PHE A 101 24.02 1.81 -0.18
N THR A 102 24.22 1.60 -1.48
CA THR A 102 25.36 0.85 -2.01
C THR A 102 26.16 1.76 -2.92
N GLY A 103 27.42 1.98 -2.58
CA GLY A 103 28.34 2.86 -3.33
C GLY A 103 29.65 3.04 -2.61
N ASN A 104 30.53 3.87 -3.16
CA ASN A 104 31.79 4.28 -2.52
C ASN A 104 31.54 5.43 -1.52
N ASN A 105 32.55 5.76 -0.72
CA ASN A 105 32.47 6.82 0.29
C ASN A 105 32.18 8.20 -0.28
N GLU A 106 32.70 8.52 -1.47
CA GLU A 106 32.45 9.78 -2.15
C GLU A 106 30.96 9.91 -2.58
N ALA A 107 30.41 8.86 -3.19
CA ALA A 107 29.01 8.80 -3.56
C ALA A 107 28.09 8.88 -2.33
N TYR A 108 28.44 8.26 -1.21
CA TYR A 108 27.71 8.38 0.05
C TYR A 108 27.76 9.81 0.59
N GLY A 109 28.93 10.47 0.59
CA GLY A 109 29.08 11.86 1.00
C GLY A 109 28.16 12.81 0.20
N ASN A 110 28.07 12.59 -1.10
CA ASN A 110 27.19 13.37 -2.00
C ASN A 110 25.70 13.09 -1.77
N ALA A 111 25.32 11.84 -1.46
CA ALA A 111 23.93 11.44 -1.25
C ALA A 111 23.41 11.81 0.17
N LYS A 112 24.28 11.83 1.17
CA LYS A 112 23.94 12.02 2.58
C LYS A 112 23.03 13.22 2.87
N PRO A 113 23.30 14.45 2.36
CA PRO A 113 22.42 15.60 2.61
C PRO A 113 21.01 15.42 2.09
N SER A 114 20.87 14.76 0.92
CA SER A 114 19.57 14.45 0.34
C SER A 114 18.80 13.40 1.14
N LEU A 115 19.51 12.38 1.66
CA LEU A 115 18.93 11.36 2.53
C LEU A 115 18.46 11.96 3.86
N GLU A 116 19.26 12.82 4.48
CA GLU A 116 18.91 13.52 5.71
C GLU A 116 17.67 14.40 5.54
N LYS A 117 17.55 15.08 4.40
CA LYS A 117 16.36 15.87 4.07
C LYS A 117 15.11 15.01 3.95
N VAL A 118 15.20 13.86 3.32
CA VAL A 118 14.09 12.89 3.23
C VAL A 118 13.70 12.40 4.63
N ILE A 119 14.67 12.02 5.45
CA ILE A 119 14.44 11.55 6.83
C ILE A 119 13.73 12.63 7.66
N ALA A 120 14.17 13.89 7.58
CA ALA A 120 13.56 15.01 8.30
C ALA A 120 12.11 15.27 7.85
N GLY A 121 11.77 14.96 6.59
CA GLY A 121 10.38 14.99 6.11
C GLY A 121 9.48 13.99 6.83
N PHE A 122 9.99 12.78 7.11
CA PHE A 122 9.25 11.75 7.85
C PHE A 122 9.10 12.08 9.34
N ASP A 123 10.02 12.82 9.95
CA ASP A 123 9.91 13.27 11.34
C ASP A 123 8.67 14.14 11.58
N LYS A 124 8.37 15.03 10.63
CA LYS A 124 7.20 15.91 10.69
C LYS A 124 5.88 15.13 10.62
N MET A 125 5.86 13.98 9.92
CA MET A 125 4.68 13.11 9.86
C MET A 125 4.53 12.23 11.11
N SER A 126 5.64 11.75 11.68
CA SER A 126 5.65 10.87 12.85
C SER A 126 5.21 11.56 14.14
N ALA A 127 5.39 12.86 14.26
CA ALA A 127 4.95 13.65 15.42
C ALA A 127 3.42 13.64 15.63
N ILE A 128 2.64 13.14 14.66
CA ILE A 128 1.17 13.10 14.71
C ILE A 128 0.64 11.70 15.09
N GLY A 129 1.49 10.68 15.25
CA GLY A 129 1.06 9.30 15.49
C GLY A 129 1.86 8.57 16.55
N ASN A 130 1.34 8.56 17.80
CA ASN A 130 1.95 7.87 18.91
C ASN A 130 1.76 6.34 18.80
N GLN A 131 2.86 5.62 18.93
CA GLN A 131 3.11 4.24 19.36
C GLN A 131 1.93 3.24 19.33
N ALA A 132 2.00 2.30 18.38
CA ALA A 132 1.52 0.95 18.60
C ALA A 132 2.73 0.01 18.46
N GLU A 133 3.18 -0.57 19.56
CA GLU A 133 4.14 -1.67 19.56
C GLU A 133 3.52 -2.85 18.82
N VAL A 134 4.15 -3.28 17.76
CA VAL A 134 3.80 -4.53 17.07
C VAL A 134 4.76 -5.59 17.58
N HIS A 135 4.28 -6.47 18.45
CA HIS A 135 4.96 -7.73 18.79
C HIS A 135 4.73 -8.72 17.64
N PHE A 136 5.83 -9.24 17.10
CA PHE A 136 5.81 -10.38 16.17
C PHE A 136 5.82 -11.69 16.94
#